data_2d9491bb70d5ebc97d9a4b85f222fc07
#
_entry.id   2d9491bb70d5ebc97d9a4b85f222fc07
#
_cell.length_a   1.000
_cell.length_b   1.000
_cell.length_c   1.000
_cell.angle_alpha   90.00
_cell.angle_beta   90.00
_cell.angle_gamma   90.00
#
_symmetry.space_group_name_H-M   'P 1'
#
loop_
_entity.id
_entity.type
_entity.pdbx_description
1 polymer ?
#
loop_
_entity_poly.entity_id
_entity_poly.type
_entity_poly.pdbx_seq_one_letter_code
_entity_poly.pdbx_strand_id
1 'polypeptide(L)'
;MAFAVPKCYCPTATLFPLKAPMTAHAPSAEKASKTPLVRRASPRVGFVSLGCPKALVDSERILTRLRAEGYEISPDYDGADVVVVNTCGFLNSAKEESLGAIGEAINENGRVIVTGCLGVEEDRIRKEHPGVLAVTGPHQYEQVVEAVHEAVPPRHDPYVDLVPAEGLRLTPRHYAYLKISEGCNNSCSFCIIPGLRGRLASRQANDVLHEAERLVKAGVKELLVISQDTSAYGLDLKYAESKWKDRQVRARFLDLCQELGDFGAWVRLHYVY
;
A
#
# COMPACT_ATOMS: atom_id res chain seq x y z
N MET A 1 -24.06 5.16 33.65
CA MET A 1 -23.82 4.12 32.64
C MET A 1 -22.66 4.59 31.78
N ALA A 2 -21.50 4.01 31.99
CA ALA A 2 -20.29 4.38 31.26
C ALA A 2 -20.21 3.52 29.99
N PHE A 3 -20.28 4.13 28.82
CA PHE A 3 -20.05 3.45 27.55
C PHE A 3 -18.54 3.25 27.38
N ALA A 4 -18.13 1.99 27.41
CA ALA A 4 -16.76 1.61 27.09
C ALA A 4 -16.53 1.79 25.58
N VAL A 5 -15.61 2.70 25.23
CA VAL A 5 -15.10 2.86 23.86
C VAL A 5 -14.28 1.62 23.54
N PRO A 6 -14.54 0.89 22.45
CA PRO A 6 -13.70 -0.22 22.06
C PRO A 6 -12.31 0.32 21.69
N LYS A 7 -11.28 -0.21 22.36
CA LYS A 7 -9.87 0.05 22.00
C LYS A 7 -9.67 -0.42 20.56
N CYS A 8 -9.37 0.51 19.66
CA CYS A 8 -8.83 0.15 18.35
C CYS A 8 -7.55 -0.66 18.59
N TYR A 9 -7.62 -1.94 18.33
CA TYR A 9 -6.47 -2.83 18.36
C TYR A 9 -5.63 -2.51 17.11
N CYS A 10 -4.61 -1.70 17.28
CA CYS A 10 -3.54 -1.56 16.29
C CYS A 10 -2.55 -2.70 16.62
N PRO A 11 -2.43 -3.74 15.79
CA PRO A 11 -1.39 -4.72 16.02
C PRO A 11 -0.05 -4.01 15.83
N THR A 12 0.79 -4.08 16.83
CA THR A 12 2.21 -3.68 16.82
C THR A 12 2.86 -4.15 15.52
N ALA A 13 3.67 -3.28 14.92
CA ALA A 13 4.46 -3.56 13.74
C ALA A 13 5.21 -4.90 13.92
N THR A 14 4.68 -5.95 13.31
CA THR A 14 5.35 -7.24 13.27
C THR A 14 6.31 -7.19 12.09
N LEU A 15 7.57 -6.99 12.37
CA LEU A 15 8.67 -7.36 11.47
C LEU A 15 8.52 -8.84 11.14
N PHE A 16 8.11 -9.16 9.92
CA PHE A 16 8.04 -10.54 9.45
C PHE A 16 9.44 -11.04 9.11
N PRO A 17 9.99 -12.02 9.81
CA PRO A 17 11.20 -12.68 9.38
C PRO A 17 10.85 -13.69 8.28
N LEU A 18 11.12 -13.36 7.04
CA LEU A 18 11.16 -14.32 5.93
C LEU A 18 12.48 -15.11 6.01
N LYS A 19 12.55 -16.11 6.90
CA LYS A 19 13.56 -17.16 6.83
C LYS A 19 12.89 -18.46 6.41
N ALA A 20 13.04 -18.81 5.14
CA ALA A 20 12.90 -20.17 4.69
C ALA A 20 14.27 -20.68 4.22
N PRO A 21 14.75 -21.85 4.67
CA PRO A 21 16.00 -22.40 4.19
C PRO A 21 15.80 -23.01 2.81
N MET A 22 16.50 -22.48 1.81
CA MET A 22 16.67 -23.14 0.52
C MET A 22 17.88 -24.09 0.60
N THR A 23 17.63 -25.38 0.63
CA THR A 23 18.66 -26.40 0.36
C THR A 23 18.93 -26.45 -1.14
N ALA A 24 20.09 -25.96 -1.54
CA ALA A 24 20.57 -26.05 -2.92
C ALA A 24 21.24 -27.41 -3.16
N HIS A 25 20.75 -28.15 -4.16
CA HIS A 25 21.54 -29.19 -4.80
C HIS A 25 22.12 -28.60 -6.11
N ALA A 26 23.43 -28.56 -6.18
CA ALA A 26 24.17 -28.11 -7.35
C ALA A 26 24.54 -29.30 -8.24
N PRO A 27 24.40 -29.22 -9.57
CA PRO A 27 25.13 -30.06 -10.51
C PRO A 27 26.44 -29.38 -10.95
N SER A 28 27.45 -30.19 -11.11
CA SER A 28 28.84 -29.87 -11.43
C SER A 28 29.04 -29.13 -12.74
N ALA A 29 30.00 -28.21 -12.75
CA ALA A 29 30.31 -27.26 -13.78
C ALA A 29 31.24 -27.81 -14.86
N GLU A 30 31.00 -27.39 -16.08
CA GLU A 30 31.96 -27.40 -17.19
C GLU A 30 32.38 -25.95 -17.52
N LYS A 31 33.68 -25.73 -17.65
CA LYS A 31 34.31 -24.42 -17.78
C LYS A 31 34.11 -23.81 -19.16
N ALA A 32 33.33 -22.79 -19.29
CA ALA A 32 33.42 -21.82 -20.39
C ALA A 32 33.82 -20.46 -19.86
N SER A 33 35.02 -20.00 -20.22
CA SER A 33 35.55 -18.67 -19.96
C SER A 33 34.70 -17.64 -20.70
N LYS A 34 33.85 -16.97 -19.96
CA LYS A 34 33.20 -15.74 -20.39
C LYS A 34 33.50 -14.68 -19.30
N THR A 35 34.17 -13.61 -19.70
CA THR A 35 34.30 -12.41 -18.92
C THR A 35 32.97 -12.08 -18.23
N PRO A 36 32.89 -11.96 -16.90
CA PRO A 36 31.64 -11.67 -16.26
C PRO A 36 31.24 -10.26 -16.67
N LEU A 37 30.14 -10.14 -17.41
CA LEU A 37 29.35 -8.92 -17.40
C LEU A 37 29.00 -8.65 -15.93
N VAL A 38 29.65 -7.66 -15.33
CA VAL A 38 29.32 -7.17 -14.00
C VAL A 38 27.89 -6.67 -14.11
N ARG A 39 26.92 -7.52 -13.78
CA ARG A 39 25.53 -7.12 -13.57
C ARG A 39 25.56 -6.15 -12.39
N ARG A 40 25.48 -4.87 -12.69
CA ARG A 40 25.23 -3.88 -11.66
C ARG A 40 23.84 -4.23 -11.08
N ALA A 41 23.78 -4.48 -9.78
CA ALA A 41 22.53 -4.83 -9.09
C ALA A 41 21.44 -3.79 -9.35
N SER A 42 20.18 -4.24 -9.45
CA SER A 42 19.01 -3.36 -9.52
C SER A 42 18.97 -2.45 -8.30
N PRO A 43 18.53 -1.17 -8.43
CA PRO A 43 18.42 -0.29 -7.29
C PRO A 43 17.46 -0.87 -6.25
N ARG A 44 17.81 -0.78 -4.98
CA ARG A 44 17.09 -1.39 -3.86
C ARG A 44 16.35 -0.33 -3.07
N VAL A 45 15.04 -0.50 -2.88
CA VAL A 45 14.19 0.38 -2.09
C VAL A 45 13.76 -0.34 -0.82
N GLY A 46 14.15 0.20 0.34
CA GLY A 46 13.60 -0.20 1.63
C GLY A 46 12.20 0.37 1.81
N PHE A 47 11.30 -0.36 2.45
CA PHE A 47 9.93 0.11 2.63
C PHE A 47 9.38 -0.20 4.02
N VAL A 48 8.93 0.84 4.72
CA VAL A 48 8.23 0.75 6.00
C VAL A 48 6.77 1.14 5.82
N SER A 49 5.85 0.28 6.22
CA SER A 49 4.42 0.56 6.19
C SER A 49 3.86 0.63 7.60
N LEU A 50 3.51 1.83 8.03
CA LEU A 50 2.89 2.10 9.32
C LEU A 50 1.41 2.44 9.14
N GLY A 51 0.60 2.05 10.12
CA GLY A 51 -0.79 2.50 10.20
C GLY A 51 -1.83 1.45 9.81
N CYS A 52 -2.94 1.94 9.25
CA CYS A 52 -4.17 1.17 9.09
C CYS A 52 -4.18 0.34 7.77
N PRO A 53 -5.17 -0.57 7.59
CA PRO A 53 -5.33 -1.33 6.34
C PRO A 53 -5.35 -0.48 5.07
N LYS A 54 -5.81 0.77 5.15
CA LYS A 54 -5.83 1.69 4.00
C LYS A 54 -4.41 2.11 3.60
N ALA A 55 -3.56 2.40 4.58
CA ALA A 55 -2.14 2.69 4.34
C ALA A 55 -1.40 1.46 3.78
N LEU A 56 -1.80 0.25 4.19
CA LEU A 56 -1.24 -0.97 3.65
C LEU A 56 -1.54 -1.12 2.14
N VAL A 57 -2.79 -0.87 1.71
CA VAL A 57 -3.15 -0.86 0.27
C VAL A 57 -2.37 0.20 -0.49
N ASP A 58 -2.17 1.38 0.11
CA ASP A 58 -1.36 2.44 -0.48
C ASP A 58 0.10 1.98 -0.67
N SER A 59 0.67 1.30 0.34
CA SER A 59 2.00 0.69 0.27
C SER A 59 2.09 -0.37 -0.83
N GLU A 60 1.13 -1.27 -0.93
CA GLU A 60 1.08 -2.31 -1.97
C GLU A 60 1.07 -1.70 -3.39
N ARG A 61 0.36 -0.60 -3.59
CA ARG A 61 0.33 0.14 -4.87
C ARG A 61 1.67 0.75 -5.22
N ILE A 62 2.30 1.43 -4.26
CA ILE A 62 3.63 2.04 -4.45
C ILE A 62 4.64 0.94 -4.78
N LEU A 63 4.69 -0.12 -3.98
CA LEU A 63 5.61 -1.24 -4.17
C LEU A 63 5.42 -1.95 -5.52
N THR A 64 4.16 -2.17 -5.92
CA THR A 64 3.84 -2.77 -7.22
C THR A 64 4.39 -1.92 -8.37
N ARG A 65 4.25 -0.60 -8.28
CA ARG A 65 4.75 0.32 -9.31
C ARG A 65 6.27 0.37 -9.34
N LEU A 66 6.92 0.53 -8.18
CA LEU A 66 8.38 0.49 -8.09
C LEU A 66 8.95 -0.81 -8.66
N ARG A 67 8.31 -1.95 -8.35
CA ARG A 67 8.71 -3.25 -8.91
C ARG A 67 8.58 -3.32 -10.43
N ALA A 68 7.48 -2.76 -10.99
CA ALA A 68 7.26 -2.67 -12.43
C ALA A 68 8.29 -1.78 -13.12
N GLU A 69 8.91 -0.86 -12.41
CA GLU A 69 9.93 0.06 -12.91
C GLU A 69 11.36 -0.40 -12.61
N GLY A 70 11.54 -1.66 -12.19
CA GLY A 70 12.83 -2.33 -12.08
C GLY A 70 13.53 -2.16 -10.73
N TYR A 71 12.83 -1.72 -9.69
CA TYR A 71 13.38 -1.67 -8.34
C TYR A 71 13.27 -3.00 -7.62
N GLU A 72 14.32 -3.36 -6.90
CA GLU A 72 14.28 -4.45 -5.94
C GLU A 72 13.80 -3.93 -4.58
N ILE A 73 12.83 -4.63 -3.98
CA ILE A 73 12.32 -4.26 -2.67
C ILE A 73 13.14 -4.95 -1.59
N SER A 74 13.73 -4.15 -0.71
CA SER A 74 14.51 -4.64 0.44
C SER A 74 13.65 -4.68 1.70
N PRO A 75 13.70 -5.76 2.49
CA PRO A 75 13.07 -5.81 3.80
C PRO A 75 13.84 -5.04 4.87
N ASP A 76 15.11 -4.72 4.61
CA ASP A 76 16.02 -4.10 5.57
C ASP A 76 16.39 -2.68 5.11
N TYR A 77 16.69 -1.80 6.05
CA TYR A 77 17.16 -0.44 5.77
C TYR A 77 18.61 -0.45 5.30
N ASP A 78 19.43 -1.31 5.93
CA ASP A 78 20.84 -1.48 5.54
C ASP A 78 20.92 -2.11 4.15
N GLY A 79 21.73 -1.48 3.30
CA GLY A 79 21.91 -1.90 1.92
C GLY A 79 20.76 -1.55 0.96
N ALA A 80 19.72 -0.81 1.39
CA ALA A 80 18.80 -0.12 0.50
C ALA A 80 19.44 1.17 -0.03
N ASP A 81 19.18 1.51 -1.29
CA ASP A 81 19.66 2.77 -1.89
C ASP A 81 18.82 3.97 -1.45
N VAL A 82 17.57 3.74 -1.06
CA VAL A 82 16.65 4.71 -0.49
C VAL A 82 15.58 3.97 0.32
N VAL A 83 15.07 4.60 1.37
CA VAL A 83 13.99 4.06 2.22
C VAL A 83 12.73 4.92 2.08
N VAL A 84 11.59 4.30 1.86
CA VAL A 84 10.27 4.94 1.86
C VAL A 84 9.54 4.57 3.15
N VAL A 85 9.11 5.58 3.91
CA VAL A 85 8.33 5.42 5.15
C VAL A 85 6.91 5.90 4.91
N ASN A 86 5.95 4.96 4.85
CA ASN A 86 4.51 5.28 4.76
C ASN A 86 3.95 5.43 6.18
N THR A 87 3.55 6.64 6.52
CA THR A 87 3.29 7.10 7.89
C THR A 87 1.81 7.17 8.25
N CYS A 88 1.53 7.07 9.54
CA CYS A 88 0.22 7.32 10.12
C CYS A 88 0.15 8.72 10.79
N GLY A 89 -0.90 9.48 10.49
CA GLY A 89 -1.14 10.82 11.06
C GLY A 89 -2.42 10.93 11.87
N PHE A 90 -3.06 9.82 12.23
CA PHE A 90 -4.41 9.84 12.81
C PHE A 90 -4.43 10.12 14.32
N LEU A 91 -3.61 9.41 15.09
CA LEU A 91 -3.48 9.56 16.55
C LEU A 91 -2.11 10.15 16.90
N ASN A 92 -2.02 10.86 18.02
CA ASN A 92 -0.75 11.43 18.47
C ASN A 92 0.32 10.34 18.71
N SER A 93 -0.05 9.21 19.32
CA SER A 93 0.86 8.06 19.49
C SER A 93 1.35 7.49 18.16
N ALA A 94 0.47 7.42 17.15
CA ALA A 94 0.85 6.96 15.81
C ALA A 94 1.73 7.97 15.05
N LYS A 95 1.56 9.27 15.31
CA LYS A 95 2.45 10.31 14.79
C LYS A 95 3.84 10.19 15.39
N GLU A 96 3.93 9.97 16.71
CA GLU A 96 5.20 9.77 17.42
C GLU A 96 5.90 8.50 16.94
N GLU A 97 5.17 7.40 16.78
CA GLU A 97 5.69 6.16 16.18
C GLU A 97 6.23 6.41 14.75
N SER A 98 5.48 7.16 13.94
CA SER A 98 5.89 7.51 12.58
C SER A 98 7.16 8.37 12.55
N LEU A 99 7.27 9.37 13.43
CA LEU A 99 8.46 10.20 13.55
C LEU A 99 9.66 9.38 14.07
N GLY A 100 9.44 8.49 15.03
CA GLY A 100 10.47 7.57 15.48
C GLY A 100 11.02 6.67 14.36
N ALA A 101 10.14 6.09 13.55
CA ALA A 101 10.53 5.25 12.41
C ALA A 101 11.28 6.04 11.31
N ILE A 102 10.91 7.31 11.07
CA ILE A 102 11.66 8.20 10.17
C ILE A 102 13.07 8.41 10.70
N GLY A 103 13.21 8.69 12.01
CA GLY A 103 14.51 8.87 12.66
C GLY A 103 15.37 7.62 12.59
N GLU A 104 14.80 6.44 12.82
CA GLU A 104 15.48 5.15 12.69
C GLU A 104 15.97 4.93 11.26
N ALA A 105 15.10 5.13 10.26
CA ALA A 105 15.46 4.99 8.85
C ALA A 105 16.59 5.97 8.42
N ILE A 106 16.58 7.21 8.93
CA ILE A 106 17.65 8.18 8.68
C ILE A 106 18.96 7.73 9.30
N ASN A 107 18.93 7.22 10.52
CA ASN A 107 20.15 6.77 11.22
C ASN A 107 20.77 5.54 10.55
N GLU A 108 19.96 4.63 10.03
CA GLU A 108 20.44 3.38 9.43
C GLU A 108 20.80 3.53 7.95
N ASN A 109 20.07 4.35 7.20
CA ASN A 109 20.25 4.49 5.74
C ASN A 109 20.69 5.90 5.30
N GLY A 110 20.15 6.94 5.93
CA GLY A 110 20.44 8.35 5.62
C GLY A 110 19.64 8.92 4.44
N ARG A 111 18.98 8.12 3.63
CA ARG A 111 18.22 8.55 2.43
C ARG A 111 16.76 8.14 2.56
N VAL A 112 15.94 9.04 3.08
CA VAL A 112 14.55 8.73 3.46
C VAL A 112 13.56 9.61 2.71
N ILE A 113 12.53 8.99 2.16
CA ILE A 113 11.34 9.61 1.59
C ILE A 113 10.17 9.28 2.49
N VAL A 114 9.38 10.29 2.86
CA VAL A 114 8.21 10.13 3.73
C VAL A 114 6.94 10.28 2.92
N THR A 115 5.97 9.41 3.16
CA THR A 115 4.64 9.48 2.56
C THR A 115 3.55 9.14 3.58
N GLY A 116 2.31 9.25 3.18
CA GLY A 116 1.16 8.86 4.02
C GLY A 116 0.53 10.00 4.80
N CYS A 117 -0.29 9.64 5.79
CA CYS A 117 -1.16 10.60 6.45
C CYS A 117 -0.41 11.67 7.25
N LEU A 118 0.76 11.36 7.82
CA LEU A 118 1.58 12.37 8.51
C LEU A 118 2.24 13.35 7.54
N GLY A 119 2.40 12.98 6.25
CA GLY A 119 2.97 13.85 5.23
C GLY A 119 2.23 15.17 5.03
N VAL A 120 0.98 15.28 5.51
CA VAL A 120 0.23 16.57 5.55
C VAL A 120 0.88 17.57 6.52
N GLU A 121 1.61 17.09 7.54
CA GLU A 121 2.37 17.91 8.49
C GLU A 121 3.85 18.02 8.07
N GLU A 122 4.11 18.35 6.81
CA GLU A 122 5.47 18.41 6.25
C GLU A 122 6.43 19.27 7.08
N ASP A 123 5.98 20.45 7.53
CA ASP A 123 6.79 21.37 8.34
C ASP A 123 7.25 20.71 9.65
N ARG A 124 6.40 19.90 10.26
CA ARG A 124 6.75 19.17 11.47
C ARG A 124 7.81 18.10 11.19
N ILE A 125 7.61 17.33 10.11
CA ILE A 125 8.56 16.29 9.71
C ILE A 125 9.92 16.92 9.43
N ARG A 126 9.98 17.98 8.62
CA ARG A 126 11.25 18.65 8.27
C ARG A 126 11.93 19.33 9.44
N LYS A 127 11.16 19.79 10.42
CA LYS A 127 11.69 20.38 11.65
C LYS A 127 12.37 19.33 12.53
N GLU A 128 11.76 18.16 12.68
CA GLU A 128 12.31 17.07 13.51
C GLU A 128 13.37 16.28 12.75
N HIS A 129 13.23 16.13 11.43
CA HIS A 129 14.09 15.34 10.55
C HIS A 129 14.49 16.13 9.30
N PRO A 130 15.40 17.10 9.39
CA PRO A 130 15.79 17.95 8.25
C PRO A 130 16.51 17.17 7.12
N GLY A 131 16.95 15.94 7.38
CA GLY A 131 17.58 15.05 6.39
C GLY A 131 16.63 14.29 5.48
N VAL A 132 15.30 14.45 5.60
CA VAL A 132 14.32 13.81 4.73
C VAL A 132 14.41 14.38 3.32
N LEU A 133 14.54 13.50 2.31
CA LEU A 133 14.71 13.89 0.90
C LEU A 133 13.42 14.49 0.34
N ALA A 134 12.29 13.81 0.54
CA ALA A 134 10.97 14.26 0.08
C ALA A 134 9.89 13.88 1.09
N VAL A 135 8.84 14.72 1.14
CA VAL A 135 7.63 14.46 1.92
C VAL A 135 6.45 14.55 0.97
N THR A 136 5.62 13.50 0.95
CA THR A 136 4.38 13.45 0.15
C THR A 136 3.19 13.11 1.04
N GLY A 137 2.02 13.57 0.65
CA GLY A 137 0.78 13.28 1.37
C GLY A 137 0.17 11.92 1.01
N PRO A 138 -0.96 11.55 1.62
CA PRO A 138 -1.75 10.40 1.22
C PRO A 138 -2.24 10.56 -0.23
N HIS A 139 -2.34 9.46 -0.99
CA HIS A 139 -2.75 9.39 -2.42
C HIS A 139 -1.76 9.95 -3.44
N GLN A 140 -0.63 10.46 -3.03
CA GLN A 140 0.39 11.01 -3.91
C GLN A 140 1.38 9.91 -4.38
N TYR A 141 0.85 8.77 -4.84
CA TYR A 141 1.66 7.59 -5.22
C TYR A 141 2.69 7.88 -6.30
N GLU A 142 2.31 8.71 -7.28
CA GLU A 142 3.17 9.10 -8.40
C GLU A 142 4.32 9.96 -7.91
N GLN A 143 4.05 10.90 -7.04
CA GLN A 143 5.09 11.76 -6.44
C GLN A 143 6.08 10.95 -5.57
N VAL A 144 5.61 9.88 -4.88
CA VAL A 144 6.53 8.96 -4.19
C VAL A 144 7.47 8.28 -5.18
N VAL A 145 6.94 7.78 -6.29
CA VAL A 145 7.73 7.12 -7.33
C VAL A 145 8.70 8.10 -7.97
N GLU A 146 8.27 9.32 -8.28
CA GLU A 146 9.12 10.39 -8.78
C GLU A 146 10.25 10.73 -7.81
N ALA A 147 9.95 10.87 -6.52
CA ALA A 147 10.95 11.13 -5.49
C ALA A 147 11.97 9.97 -5.37
N VAL A 148 11.53 8.72 -5.55
CA VAL A 148 12.44 7.57 -5.62
C VAL A 148 13.31 7.65 -6.87
N HIS A 149 12.76 8.02 -8.04
CA HIS A 149 13.53 8.20 -9.29
C HIS A 149 14.59 9.30 -9.16
N GLU A 150 14.23 10.42 -8.54
CA GLU A 150 15.18 11.52 -8.27
C GLU A 150 16.29 11.08 -7.32
N ALA A 151 15.93 10.33 -6.27
CA ALA A 151 16.88 9.80 -5.33
C ALA A 151 17.77 8.72 -5.98
N VAL A 152 17.16 7.77 -6.68
CA VAL A 152 17.86 6.63 -7.29
C VAL A 152 17.20 6.32 -8.64
N PRO A 153 17.78 6.73 -9.77
CA PRO A 153 17.21 6.48 -11.09
C PRO A 153 16.99 4.99 -11.38
N PRO A 154 15.86 4.60 -11.94
CA PRO A 154 15.55 3.21 -12.25
C PRO A 154 16.52 2.67 -13.29
N ARG A 155 16.87 1.40 -13.15
CA ARG A 155 17.56 0.63 -14.20
C ARG A 155 16.55 -0.27 -14.87
N HIS A 156 15.99 0.21 -15.95
CA HIS A 156 14.99 -0.53 -16.67
C HIS A 156 15.63 -1.68 -17.47
N ASP A 157 15.34 -2.92 -17.09
CA ASP A 157 15.53 -4.10 -17.91
C ASP A 157 14.15 -4.70 -18.24
N PRO A 158 13.59 -4.43 -19.43
CA PRO A 158 12.24 -4.86 -19.78
C PRO A 158 12.06 -6.38 -19.80
N TYR A 159 13.15 -7.16 -19.71
CA TYR A 159 13.10 -8.62 -19.71
C TYR A 159 13.13 -9.25 -18.32
N VAL A 160 13.41 -8.49 -17.28
CA VAL A 160 13.59 -9.01 -15.90
C VAL A 160 12.44 -8.63 -14.97
N ASP A 161 11.68 -7.58 -15.30
CA ASP A 161 10.68 -7.00 -14.41
C ASP A 161 9.27 -7.51 -14.70
N LEU A 162 9.06 -8.80 -14.43
CA LEU A 162 7.71 -9.39 -14.44
C LEU A 162 7.05 -9.11 -13.08
N VAL A 163 6.21 -8.09 -13.03
CA VAL A 163 5.30 -7.90 -11.90
C VAL A 163 4.15 -8.89 -12.01
N PRO A 164 3.81 -9.63 -10.94
CA PRO A 164 2.64 -10.50 -10.93
C PRO A 164 1.38 -9.72 -11.34
N ALA A 165 0.50 -10.36 -12.12
CA ALA A 165 -0.72 -9.72 -12.62
C ALA A 165 -1.64 -9.22 -11.48
N GLU A 166 -1.56 -9.85 -10.30
CA GLU A 166 -2.23 -9.46 -9.06
C GLU A 166 -1.54 -8.33 -8.30
N GLY A 167 -0.35 -7.91 -8.73
CA GLY A 167 0.48 -6.93 -8.04
C GLY A 167 1.20 -7.51 -6.81
N LEU A 168 1.95 -6.65 -6.10
CA LEU A 168 2.57 -7.01 -4.83
C LEU A 168 1.57 -6.88 -3.68
N ARG A 169 1.50 -7.90 -2.83
CA ARG A 169 0.66 -7.92 -1.64
C ARG A 169 1.50 -8.10 -0.39
N LEU A 170 1.24 -7.29 0.61
CA LEU A 170 1.85 -7.37 1.94
C LEU A 170 1.02 -8.23 2.90
N THR A 171 -0.23 -8.56 2.51
CA THR A 171 -1.10 -9.45 3.27
C THR A 171 -0.74 -10.93 3.05
N PRO A 172 -1.02 -11.80 4.03
CA PRO A 172 -0.98 -13.25 3.83
C PRO A 172 -1.83 -13.69 2.63
N ARG A 173 -1.48 -14.83 2.02
CA ARG A 173 -2.10 -15.30 0.77
C ARG A 173 -3.60 -15.55 0.86
N HIS A 174 -4.14 -15.83 2.05
CA HIS A 174 -5.55 -16.23 2.21
C HIS A 174 -6.53 -15.06 2.25
N TYR A 175 -6.08 -13.82 2.50
CA TYR A 175 -6.95 -12.65 2.43
C TYR A 175 -6.28 -11.47 1.72
N ALA A 176 -7.11 -10.52 1.27
CA ALA A 176 -6.64 -9.25 0.73
C ALA A 176 -7.60 -8.12 1.07
N TYR A 177 -7.07 -6.91 1.21
CA TYR A 177 -7.90 -5.72 1.34
C TYR A 177 -8.35 -5.26 -0.05
N LEU A 178 -9.63 -4.96 -0.17
CA LEU A 178 -10.26 -4.40 -1.37
C LEU A 178 -10.77 -2.99 -1.03
N LYS A 179 -9.99 -1.98 -1.41
CA LYS A 179 -10.35 -0.58 -1.16
C LYS A 179 -11.31 -0.10 -2.23
N ILE A 180 -12.55 0.25 -1.86
CA ILE A 180 -13.61 0.64 -2.79
C ILE A 180 -13.78 2.15 -2.96
N SER A 181 -13.39 2.93 -1.96
CA SER A 181 -13.39 4.39 -2.03
C SER A 181 -12.32 4.97 -1.11
N GLU A 182 -12.09 6.27 -1.26
CA GLU A 182 -11.14 7.05 -0.49
C GLU A 182 -11.81 8.34 0.00
N GLY A 183 -11.28 8.92 1.09
CA GLY A 183 -11.82 10.15 1.66
C GLY A 183 -13.19 9.97 2.32
N CYS A 184 -13.71 11.04 2.91
CA CYS A 184 -15.00 11.03 3.61
C CYS A 184 -15.65 12.41 3.56
N ASN A 185 -16.96 12.46 3.32
CA ASN A 185 -17.73 13.70 3.30
C ASN A 185 -18.44 14.00 4.63
N ASN A 186 -18.32 13.11 5.63
CA ASN A 186 -18.91 13.35 6.94
C ASN A 186 -18.18 14.47 7.67
N SER A 187 -18.96 15.31 8.39
CA SER A 187 -18.45 16.47 9.14
C SER A 187 -18.42 16.21 10.65
N CYS A 188 -17.95 15.05 11.07
CA CYS A 188 -17.83 14.70 12.48
C CYS A 188 -16.83 15.62 13.17
N SER A 189 -17.23 16.30 14.25
CA SER A 189 -16.46 17.35 14.92
C SER A 189 -15.12 16.89 15.50
N PHE A 190 -14.96 15.59 15.75
CA PHE A 190 -13.75 14.96 16.29
C PHE A 190 -12.89 14.26 15.24
N CYS A 191 -13.30 14.28 13.96
CA CYS A 191 -12.66 13.46 12.94
C CYS A 191 -11.80 14.29 11.99
N ILE A 192 -10.53 13.94 11.88
CA ILE A 192 -9.53 14.60 11.03
C ILE A 192 -9.49 14.01 9.59
N ILE A 193 -10.20 12.90 9.33
CA ILE A 193 -10.11 12.16 8.05
C ILE A 193 -10.34 13.04 6.82
N PRO A 194 -11.37 13.92 6.75
CA PRO A 194 -11.54 14.77 5.58
C PRO A 194 -10.35 15.70 5.31
N GLY A 195 -9.66 16.13 6.35
CA GLY A 195 -8.45 16.95 6.24
C GLY A 195 -7.21 16.16 5.79
N LEU A 196 -7.14 14.86 6.14
CA LEU A 196 -6.01 14.02 5.78
C LEU A 196 -6.18 13.35 4.41
N ARG A 197 -7.39 12.83 4.13
CA ARG A 197 -7.65 11.97 2.95
C ARG A 197 -8.64 12.58 1.96
N GLY A 198 -9.03 13.82 2.17
CA GLY A 198 -9.89 14.56 1.28
C GLY A 198 -11.35 14.10 1.31
N ARG A 199 -12.08 14.55 0.29
CA ARG A 199 -13.49 14.21 0.09
C ARG A 199 -13.65 12.80 -0.45
N LEU A 200 -14.87 12.25 -0.29
CA LEU A 200 -15.20 10.94 -0.84
C LEU A 200 -14.92 10.88 -2.35
N ALA A 201 -14.15 9.88 -2.73
CA ALA A 201 -13.84 9.50 -4.11
C ALA A 201 -14.01 7.99 -4.27
N SER A 202 -15.11 7.58 -4.85
CA SER A 202 -15.44 6.17 -5.07
C SER A 202 -14.83 5.66 -6.37
N ARG A 203 -14.41 4.41 -6.37
CA ARG A 203 -13.99 3.71 -7.59
C ARG A 203 -15.21 3.24 -8.36
N GLN A 204 -15.10 3.15 -9.68
CA GLN A 204 -16.15 2.53 -10.51
C GLN A 204 -16.35 1.06 -10.12
N ALA A 205 -17.58 0.57 -10.22
CA ALA A 205 -17.90 -0.79 -9.81
C ALA A 205 -17.12 -1.85 -10.61
N ASN A 206 -16.98 -1.65 -11.93
CA ASN A 206 -16.20 -2.55 -12.78
C ASN A 206 -14.73 -2.67 -12.34
N ASP A 207 -14.08 -1.57 -11.93
CA ASP A 207 -12.66 -1.57 -11.53
C ASP A 207 -12.48 -2.34 -10.23
N VAL A 208 -13.40 -2.16 -9.29
CA VAL A 208 -13.42 -2.91 -8.03
C VAL A 208 -13.63 -4.40 -8.28
N LEU A 209 -14.58 -4.76 -9.15
CA LEU A 209 -14.90 -6.14 -9.48
C LEU A 209 -13.76 -6.82 -10.25
N HIS A 210 -13.08 -6.12 -11.16
CA HIS A 210 -11.90 -6.64 -11.84
C HIS A 210 -10.75 -6.92 -10.87
N GLU A 211 -10.52 -6.06 -9.88
CA GLU A 211 -9.52 -6.30 -8.85
C GLU A 211 -9.90 -7.49 -7.97
N ALA A 212 -11.16 -7.57 -7.53
CA ALA A 212 -11.68 -8.68 -6.74
C ALA A 212 -11.52 -10.02 -7.49
N GLU A 213 -11.87 -10.06 -8.77
CA GLU A 213 -11.72 -11.26 -9.60
C GLU A 213 -10.26 -11.71 -9.70
N ARG A 214 -9.33 -10.78 -9.93
CA ARG A 214 -7.89 -11.09 -9.96
C ARG A 214 -7.39 -11.63 -8.63
N LEU A 215 -7.79 -11.03 -7.51
CA LEU A 215 -7.41 -11.49 -6.18
C LEU A 215 -7.92 -12.91 -5.90
N VAL A 216 -9.16 -13.21 -6.23
CA VAL A 216 -9.74 -14.55 -6.04
C VAL A 216 -9.06 -15.57 -6.96
N LYS A 217 -8.79 -15.22 -8.22
CA LYS A 217 -8.02 -16.08 -9.15
C LYS A 217 -6.59 -16.33 -8.65
N ALA A 218 -5.97 -15.36 -7.97
CA ALA A 218 -4.67 -15.51 -7.32
C ALA A 218 -4.71 -16.35 -6.02
N GLY A 219 -5.89 -16.88 -5.65
CA GLY A 219 -6.05 -17.81 -4.53
C GLY A 219 -6.47 -17.17 -3.21
N VAL A 220 -6.84 -15.88 -3.20
CA VAL A 220 -7.42 -15.21 -2.02
C VAL A 220 -8.75 -15.89 -1.66
N LYS A 221 -8.94 -16.17 -0.37
CA LYS A 221 -10.12 -16.81 0.18
C LYS A 221 -11.06 -15.84 0.88
N GLU A 222 -10.55 -14.67 1.27
CA GLU A 222 -11.32 -13.64 1.96
C GLU A 222 -10.99 -12.25 1.41
N LEU A 223 -12.01 -11.51 0.98
CA LEU A 223 -11.93 -10.11 0.57
C LEU A 223 -12.40 -9.22 1.72
N LEU A 224 -11.51 -8.37 2.22
CA LEU A 224 -11.81 -7.40 3.26
C LEU A 224 -12.11 -6.05 2.58
N VAL A 225 -13.39 -5.74 2.41
CA VAL A 225 -13.84 -4.49 1.78
C VAL A 225 -13.66 -3.33 2.74
N ILE A 226 -12.89 -2.34 2.32
CA ILE A 226 -12.49 -1.20 3.16
C ILE A 226 -12.70 0.14 2.45
N SER A 227 -13.03 1.15 3.25
CA SER A 227 -12.97 2.58 2.93
C SER A 227 -12.95 3.39 4.23
N GLN A 228 -13.13 4.70 4.19
CA GLN A 228 -13.33 5.52 5.40
C GLN A 228 -14.79 5.43 5.90
N ASP A 229 -15.74 5.41 4.97
CA ASP A 229 -17.16 5.16 5.19
C ASP A 229 -17.65 4.29 4.03
N THR A 230 -17.78 3.01 4.30
CA THR A 230 -18.12 2.01 3.27
C THR A 230 -19.59 2.15 2.84
N SER A 231 -20.46 2.61 3.74
CA SER A 231 -21.89 2.86 3.44
C SER A 231 -22.09 3.95 2.40
N ALA A 232 -21.14 4.93 2.32
CA ALA A 232 -21.22 6.07 1.42
C ALA A 232 -20.73 5.76 -0.02
N TYR A 233 -20.32 4.53 -0.30
CA TYR A 233 -19.79 4.16 -1.62
C TYR A 233 -20.76 4.53 -2.75
N GLY A 234 -20.20 5.24 -3.73
CA GLY A 234 -20.89 5.63 -4.97
C GLY A 234 -21.76 6.89 -4.89
N LEU A 235 -21.92 7.50 -3.71
CA LEU A 235 -22.69 8.74 -3.55
C LEU A 235 -22.11 9.88 -4.42
N ASP A 236 -20.81 10.01 -4.47
CA ASP A 236 -20.08 10.99 -5.29
C ASP A 236 -20.21 10.72 -6.78
N LEU A 237 -20.33 9.46 -7.17
CA LEU A 237 -20.57 9.01 -8.53
C LEU A 237 -22.06 9.08 -8.94
N LYS A 238 -22.95 9.48 -8.04
CA LYS A 238 -24.41 9.45 -8.26
C LYS A 238 -24.90 8.05 -8.71
N TYR A 239 -24.26 7.01 -8.19
CA TYR A 239 -24.51 5.62 -8.52
C TYR A 239 -24.36 5.29 -10.01
N ALA A 240 -23.37 5.91 -10.67
CA ALA A 240 -23.10 5.66 -12.08
C ALA A 240 -22.98 4.17 -12.39
N GLU A 241 -23.47 3.79 -13.57
CA GLU A 241 -23.37 2.42 -14.06
C GLU A 241 -22.04 2.20 -14.78
N SER A 242 -21.52 1.00 -14.62
CA SER A 242 -20.34 0.53 -15.36
C SER A 242 -20.56 -0.90 -15.86
N LYS A 243 -19.97 -1.22 -16.99
CA LYS A 243 -20.12 -2.54 -17.60
C LYS A 243 -19.26 -3.56 -16.87
N TRP A 244 -19.88 -4.61 -16.38
CA TRP A 244 -19.23 -5.76 -15.79
C TRP A 244 -19.72 -7.05 -16.46
N LYS A 245 -18.78 -7.73 -17.18
CA LYS A 245 -19.14 -8.87 -18.04
C LYS A 245 -20.28 -8.48 -19.02
N ASP A 246 -21.40 -9.18 -18.97
CA ASP A 246 -22.52 -8.97 -19.88
C ASP A 246 -23.66 -8.08 -19.31
N ARG A 247 -23.42 -7.44 -18.15
CA ARG A 247 -24.42 -6.62 -17.45
C ARG A 247 -23.87 -5.26 -17.01
N GLN A 248 -24.80 -4.35 -16.70
CA GLN A 248 -24.48 -3.06 -16.08
C GLN A 248 -24.58 -3.21 -14.56
N VAL A 249 -23.59 -2.70 -13.84
CA VAL A 249 -23.55 -2.68 -12.37
C VAL A 249 -23.41 -1.23 -11.91
N ARG A 250 -24.29 -0.83 -11.01
CA ARG A 250 -24.23 0.51 -10.43
C ARG A 250 -23.14 0.60 -9.36
N ALA A 251 -22.45 1.73 -9.30
CA ALA A 251 -21.57 2.05 -8.19
C ALA A 251 -22.39 2.36 -6.93
N ARG A 252 -23.13 1.36 -6.42
CA ARG A 252 -23.97 1.40 -5.23
C ARG A 252 -23.52 0.27 -4.30
N PHE A 253 -23.42 0.56 -3.01
CA PHE A 253 -22.88 -0.41 -2.04
C PHE A 253 -23.57 -1.77 -2.06
N LEU A 254 -24.89 -1.79 -2.08
CA LEU A 254 -25.65 -3.04 -2.14
C LEU A 254 -25.38 -3.83 -3.43
N ASP A 255 -25.39 -3.14 -4.57
CA ASP A 255 -25.18 -3.78 -5.89
C ASP A 255 -23.76 -4.37 -5.96
N LEU A 256 -22.76 -3.64 -5.44
CA LEU A 256 -21.37 -4.12 -5.34
C LEU A 256 -21.26 -5.35 -4.42
N CYS A 257 -21.92 -5.36 -3.26
CA CYS A 257 -21.91 -6.49 -2.34
C CYS A 257 -22.51 -7.76 -2.96
N GLN A 258 -23.57 -7.62 -3.75
CA GLN A 258 -24.19 -8.74 -4.47
C GLN A 258 -23.20 -9.36 -5.46
N GLU A 259 -22.54 -8.52 -6.27
CA GLU A 259 -21.55 -9.00 -7.23
C GLU A 259 -20.33 -9.64 -6.56
N LEU A 260 -19.84 -9.07 -5.45
CA LEU A 260 -18.74 -9.64 -4.70
C LEU A 260 -19.09 -11.00 -4.08
N GLY A 261 -20.33 -11.19 -3.68
CA GLY A 261 -20.84 -12.48 -3.15
C GLY A 261 -20.75 -13.62 -4.16
N ASP A 262 -20.83 -13.33 -5.45
CA ASP A 262 -20.78 -14.32 -6.53
C ASP A 262 -19.38 -14.89 -6.79
N PHE A 263 -18.30 -14.29 -6.21
CA PHE A 263 -16.94 -14.77 -6.41
C PHE A 263 -16.59 -16.06 -5.66
N GLY A 264 -17.44 -16.52 -4.75
CA GLY A 264 -17.18 -17.71 -3.93
C GLY A 264 -16.08 -17.56 -2.89
N ALA A 265 -15.66 -16.33 -2.60
CA ALA A 265 -14.77 -15.98 -1.50
C ALA A 265 -15.57 -15.38 -0.34
N TRP A 266 -15.00 -15.43 0.87
CA TRP A 266 -15.58 -14.70 2.00
C TRP A 266 -15.48 -13.20 1.74
N VAL A 267 -16.57 -12.45 1.97
CA VAL A 267 -16.59 -11.00 1.87
C VAL A 267 -16.87 -10.41 3.25
N ARG A 268 -15.87 -9.73 3.78
CA ARG A 268 -15.97 -9.03 5.06
C ARG A 268 -16.05 -7.54 4.83
N LEU A 269 -17.11 -6.92 5.33
CA LEU A 269 -17.35 -5.49 5.20
C LEU A 269 -16.85 -4.77 6.45
N HIS A 270 -15.99 -3.79 6.26
CA HIS A 270 -15.45 -2.95 7.33
C HIS A 270 -15.98 -1.52 7.20
N TYR A 271 -16.04 -0.80 8.32
CA TYR A 271 -16.41 0.63 8.37
C TYR A 271 -17.79 0.92 7.75
N VAL A 272 -18.77 0.08 8.08
CA VAL A 272 -20.18 0.24 7.73
C VAL A 272 -20.88 0.93 8.90
N TYR A 273 -21.58 2.03 8.65
CA TYR A 273 -22.26 2.85 9.63
C TYR A 273 -23.77 2.88 9.40
#